data_ed96dbff4388055344ba11ac13400f31
#
_entry.id   ed96dbff4388055344ba11ac13400f31
#
_cell.length_a   1.000
_cell.length_b   1.000
_cell.length_c   1.000
_cell.angle_alpha   90.00
_cell.angle_beta   90.00
_cell.angle_gamma   90.00
#
_symmetry.space_group_name_H-M   'P 1'
#
loop_
_entity.id
_entity.type
_entity.pdbx_description
1 polymer ?
#
loop_
_entity_poly.entity_id
_entity_poly.type
_entity_poly.pdbx_seq_one_letter_code
_entity_poly.pdbx_strand_id
1 'polypeptide(L)'
;KVFFLVTIFFSVWTNSAVTKEITLNTCSSDYCSVSPKLDGEVDTDEWRNAVAISDLVQVRPVELDNPSEKTTILVMVSNSTLFIAAKLFYEETGNIVAKVSRQGANVSNDDFVRIQLDPFNSKKAGYRFQVNMNGVRNEGIFLNITSVNEDWTAIWEAQAKKTSYGWSAEMAIPLKSLNFDSDINTWGFNVFRYISKKNE
;
A
#
# COMPACT_ATOMS: atom_id res chain seq x y z
N LYS A 1 23.93 14.68 -5.66
CA LYS A 1 22.46 14.88 -5.76
C LYS A 1 21.93 13.70 -6.55
N VAL A 2 21.39 12.72 -5.86
CA VAL A 2 20.77 11.56 -6.51
C VAL A 2 19.31 11.92 -6.72
N PHE A 3 18.89 12.07 -7.97
CA PHE A 3 17.49 12.19 -8.34
C PHE A 3 16.91 10.78 -8.38
N PHE A 4 16.06 10.41 -7.43
CA PHE A 4 15.26 9.20 -7.54
C PHE A 4 13.97 9.53 -8.28
N LEU A 5 13.89 9.14 -9.52
CA LEU A 5 12.63 9.03 -10.24
C LEU A 5 12.10 7.62 -9.98
N VAL A 6 11.15 7.47 -9.06
CA VAL A 6 10.50 6.18 -8.85
C VAL A 6 9.31 6.11 -9.79
N THR A 7 9.44 5.35 -10.85
CA THR A 7 8.34 5.03 -11.74
C THR A 7 7.68 3.74 -11.24
N ILE A 8 6.42 3.83 -10.86
CA ILE A 8 5.66 2.68 -10.33
C ILE A 8 4.79 2.13 -11.45
N PHE A 9 5.00 0.87 -11.79
CA PHE A 9 4.12 0.13 -12.70
C PHE A 9 3.07 -0.63 -11.91
N PHE A 10 1.81 -0.43 -12.25
CA PHE A 10 0.74 -1.33 -11.86
C PHE A 10 0.77 -2.55 -12.77
N SER A 11 1.18 -3.69 -12.25
CA SER A 11 0.93 -4.96 -12.91
C SER A 11 -0.02 -5.78 -12.04
N VAL A 12 -1.26 -5.89 -12.46
CA VAL A 12 -2.09 -7.00 -12.00
C VAL A 12 -1.47 -8.26 -12.59
N TRP A 13 -1.06 -9.19 -11.76
CA TRP A 13 -0.37 -10.43 -12.16
C TRP A 13 -1.36 -11.47 -12.73
N THR A 14 -2.24 -11.06 -13.62
CA THR A 14 -3.07 -11.92 -14.44
C THR A 14 -2.79 -11.63 -15.91
N ASN A 15 -3.03 -12.58 -16.80
CA ASN A 15 -2.67 -12.55 -18.22
C ASN A 15 -3.26 -11.38 -19.05
N SER A 16 -3.88 -10.40 -18.45
CA SER A 16 -4.43 -9.17 -19.07
C SER A 16 -4.26 -7.98 -18.14
N ALA A 17 -3.02 -7.63 -17.79
CA ALA A 17 -2.76 -6.50 -16.93
C ALA A 17 -2.86 -5.18 -17.68
N VAL A 18 -3.74 -4.29 -17.26
CA VAL A 18 -3.62 -2.88 -17.54
C VAL A 18 -2.45 -2.35 -16.71
N THR A 19 -1.30 -2.22 -17.33
CA THR A 19 -0.12 -1.64 -16.69
C THR A 19 -0.25 -0.13 -16.75
N LYS A 20 -0.39 0.53 -15.58
CA LYS A 20 -0.37 1.98 -15.48
C LYS A 20 0.96 2.43 -14.91
N GLU A 21 1.65 3.27 -15.63
CA GLU A 21 2.87 3.90 -15.13
C GLU A 21 2.52 5.10 -14.25
N ILE A 22 3.07 5.13 -13.04
CA ILE A 22 2.93 6.25 -12.12
C ILE A 22 4.32 6.77 -11.81
N THR A 23 4.55 8.02 -12.13
CA THR A 23 5.80 8.68 -11.78
C THR A 23 5.66 9.35 -10.43
N LEU A 24 6.46 8.92 -9.45
CA LEU A 24 6.62 9.62 -8.19
C LEU A 24 7.79 10.60 -8.34
N ASN A 25 7.47 11.87 -8.28
CA ASN A 25 8.50 12.90 -8.24
C ASN A 25 9.06 12.98 -6.83
N THR A 26 10.35 12.70 -6.68
CA THR A 26 11.05 13.09 -5.46
C THR A 26 11.22 14.60 -5.49
N CYS A 27 10.48 15.27 -4.67
CA CYS A 27 10.55 16.72 -4.60
C CYS A 27 11.83 17.15 -3.88
N SER A 28 12.62 17.98 -4.54
CA SER A 28 13.88 18.52 -4.00
C SER A 28 13.76 19.95 -3.45
N SER A 29 12.55 20.48 -3.31
CA SER A 29 12.30 21.81 -2.77
C SER A 29 11.82 21.77 -1.31
N ASP A 30 12.01 22.86 -0.59
CA ASP A 30 11.60 23.01 0.83
C ASP A 30 10.09 22.76 1.05
N TYR A 31 9.27 22.87 0.01
CA TYR A 31 7.84 22.54 0.04
C TYR A 31 7.53 21.03 0.13
N CYS A 32 8.47 20.18 -0.16
CA CYS A 32 8.32 18.71 -0.11
C CYS A 32 9.02 18.06 1.09
N SER A 33 9.58 18.87 1.97
CA SER A 33 10.23 18.39 3.20
C SER A 33 9.23 18.01 4.30
N VAL A 34 7.95 18.32 4.11
CA VAL A 34 6.90 17.97 5.08
C VAL A 34 6.47 16.53 4.85
N SER A 35 6.85 15.68 5.79
CA SER A 35 6.33 14.31 5.84
C SER A 35 4.93 14.31 6.42
N PRO A 36 4.00 13.48 5.91
CA PRO A 36 2.70 13.31 6.52
C PRO A 36 2.83 12.84 7.97
N LYS A 37 1.93 13.26 8.83
CA LYS A 37 1.82 12.74 10.17
C LYS A 37 1.10 11.39 10.13
N LEU A 38 1.69 10.39 10.77
CA LEU A 38 1.05 9.08 10.87
C LEU A 38 0.12 9.05 12.08
N ASP A 39 -1.13 9.39 11.90
CA ASP A 39 -2.15 9.34 12.95
C ASP A 39 -3.42 8.56 12.55
N GLY A 40 -3.39 7.98 11.35
CA GLY A 40 -4.47 7.22 10.77
C GLY A 40 -5.53 8.09 10.08
N GLU A 41 -5.40 9.41 10.11
CA GLU A 41 -6.27 10.35 9.39
C GLU A 41 -5.58 10.83 8.12
N VAL A 42 -6.20 10.61 6.98
CA VAL A 42 -5.65 11.05 5.70
C VAL A 42 -6.13 12.45 5.39
N ASP A 43 -5.37 13.45 5.87
CA ASP A 43 -5.64 14.86 5.63
C ASP A 43 -5.26 15.27 4.20
N THR A 44 -6.09 16.11 3.59
CA THR A 44 -5.88 16.53 2.19
C THR A 44 -4.65 17.43 2.03
N ASP A 45 -4.33 18.24 3.03
CA ASP A 45 -3.20 19.18 2.96
C ASP A 45 -1.87 18.45 3.11
N GLU A 46 -1.80 17.46 3.99
CA GLU A 46 -0.61 16.63 4.18
C GLU A 46 -0.30 15.76 2.94
N TRP A 47 -1.35 15.29 2.28
CA TRP A 47 -1.25 14.38 1.12
C TRP A 47 -1.42 15.09 -0.23
N ARG A 48 -1.41 16.42 -0.29
CA ARG A 48 -1.66 17.21 -1.52
C ARG A 48 -0.69 16.92 -2.66
N ASN A 49 0.54 16.49 -2.34
CA ASN A 49 1.57 16.17 -3.33
C ASN A 49 1.61 14.68 -3.69
N ALA A 50 0.74 13.87 -3.10
CA ALA A 50 0.68 12.45 -3.37
C ALA A 50 0.02 12.13 -4.71
N VAL A 51 0.49 11.08 -5.34
CA VAL A 51 -0.18 10.51 -6.51
C VAL A 51 -1.34 9.65 -6.05
N ALA A 52 -2.53 9.89 -6.59
CA ALA A 52 -3.73 9.15 -6.26
C ALA A 52 -3.97 7.98 -7.23
N ILE A 53 -4.35 6.83 -6.67
CA ILE A 53 -4.70 5.61 -7.37
C ILE A 53 -6.07 5.17 -6.89
N SER A 54 -7.03 5.00 -7.80
CA SER A 54 -8.41 4.61 -7.45
C SER A 54 -9.04 3.64 -8.45
N ASP A 55 -8.28 3.22 -9.46
CA ASP A 55 -8.71 2.33 -10.54
C ASP A 55 -8.41 0.85 -10.22
N LEU A 56 -8.77 0.41 -9.01
CA LEU A 56 -8.68 -1.00 -8.62
C LEU A 56 -9.80 -1.80 -9.29
N VAL A 57 -9.53 -3.08 -9.51
CA VAL A 57 -10.50 -4.06 -10.01
C VAL A 57 -10.61 -5.23 -9.05
N GLN A 58 -11.71 -5.93 -9.07
CA GLN A 58 -11.88 -7.14 -8.29
C GLN A 58 -10.94 -8.26 -8.79
N VAL A 59 -10.40 -9.02 -7.85
CA VAL A 59 -9.75 -10.30 -8.10
C VAL A 59 -10.72 -11.43 -7.73
N ARG A 60 -11.58 -11.19 -6.78
CA ARG A 60 -12.66 -12.06 -6.28
C ARG A 60 -13.84 -11.19 -5.85
N PRO A 61 -15.07 -11.68 -5.84
CA PRO A 61 -15.52 -12.98 -6.37
C PRO A 61 -15.54 -13.08 -7.89
N VAL A 62 -15.53 -11.95 -8.60
CA VAL A 62 -15.58 -11.88 -10.07
C VAL A 62 -14.34 -11.15 -10.57
N GLU A 63 -13.49 -11.86 -11.29
CA GLU A 63 -12.24 -11.31 -11.81
C GLU A 63 -12.50 -10.17 -12.80
N LEU A 64 -11.78 -9.05 -12.63
CA LEU A 64 -11.83 -7.83 -13.44
C LEU A 64 -13.16 -7.05 -13.36
N ASP A 65 -14.05 -7.39 -12.46
CA ASP A 65 -15.25 -6.61 -12.22
C ASP A 65 -14.94 -5.32 -11.43
N ASN A 66 -15.92 -4.43 -11.38
CA ASN A 66 -15.81 -3.20 -10.58
C ASN A 66 -15.74 -3.53 -9.08
N PRO A 67 -14.93 -2.82 -8.30
CA PRO A 67 -14.88 -3.05 -6.87
C PRO A 67 -16.22 -2.67 -6.23
N SER A 68 -16.69 -3.50 -5.29
CA SER A 68 -17.95 -3.26 -4.59
C SER A 68 -17.89 -2.07 -3.65
N GLU A 69 -16.70 -1.68 -3.25
CA GLU A 69 -16.44 -0.56 -2.34
C GLU A 69 -15.30 0.31 -2.88
N LYS A 70 -15.49 1.61 -2.86
CA LYS A 70 -14.46 2.55 -3.35
C LYS A 70 -13.19 2.49 -2.50
N THR A 71 -12.05 2.55 -3.18
CA THR A 71 -10.72 2.66 -2.57
C THR A 71 -9.96 3.81 -3.22
N THR A 72 -9.24 4.57 -2.41
CA THR A 72 -8.29 5.57 -2.90
C THR A 72 -6.97 5.37 -2.17
N ILE A 73 -5.92 5.17 -2.93
CA ILE A 73 -4.55 5.04 -2.41
C ILE A 73 -3.80 6.30 -2.81
N LEU A 74 -3.05 6.86 -1.88
CA LEU A 74 -2.18 8.00 -2.08
C LEU A 74 -0.74 7.56 -1.84
N VAL A 75 0.16 7.93 -2.73
CA VAL A 75 1.57 7.51 -2.66
C VAL A 75 2.47 8.72 -2.86
N MET A 76 3.46 8.88 -2.01
CA MET A 76 4.49 9.91 -2.13
C MET A 76 5.81 9.47 -1.49
N VAL A 77 6.89 10.11 -1.90
CA VAL A 77 8.21 9.93 -1.29
C VAL A 77 8.65 11.26 -0.69
N SER A 78 9.03 11.24 0.59
CA SER A 78 9.61 12.38 1.28
C SER A 78 10.73 11.91 2.21
N ASN A 79 11.85 12.64 2.28
CA ASN A 79 12.97 12.35 3.18
C ASN A 79 13.43 10.87 3.17
N SER A 80 13.57 10.27 1.98
CA SER A 80 13.95 8.85 1.81
C SER A 80 13.00 7.86 2.48
N THR A 81 11.74 8.23 2.59
CA THR A 81 10.65 7.38 3.11
C THR A 81 9.52 7.35 2.08
N LEU A 82 9.07 6.15 1.77
CA LEU A 82 7.86 5.93 0.98
C LEU A 82 6.66 6.02 1.94
N PHE A 83 5.79 7.00 1.67
CA PHE A 83 4.54 7.18 2.38
C PHE A 83 3.38 6.70 1.53
N ILE A 84 2.48 5.95 2.14
CA ILE A 84 1.28 5.42 1.48
C ILE A 84 0.10 5.66 2.41
N ALA A 85 -0.95 6.28 1.88
CA ALA A 85 -2.23 6.36 2.58
C ALA A 85 -3.31 5.61 1.81
N ALA A 86 -4.26 5.06 2.53
CA ALA A 86 -5.43 4.39 2.00
C ALA A 86 -6.71 4.98 2.60
N LYS A 87 -7.64 5.41 1.75
CA LYS A 87 -9.03 5.72 2.11
C LYS A 87 -9.90 4.56 1.63
N LEU A 88 -10.47 3.83 2.56
CA LEU A 88 -11.17 2.58 2.33
C LEU A 88 -12.65 2.80 2.68
N PHE A 89 -13.43 3.08 1.65
CA PHE A 89 -14.83 3.41 1.81
C PHE A 89 -15.66 2.15 2.02
N TYR A 90 -16.74 2.30 2.77
CA TYR A 90 -17.76 1.28 3.01
C TYR A 90 -19.12 1.92 2.94
N GLU A 91 -20.02 1.33 2.20
CA GLU A 91 -21.43 1.71 2.20
C GLU A 91 -22.03 1.53 3.61
N GLU A 92 -21.68 0.42 4.25
CA GLU A 92 -22.07 0.13 5.64
C GLU A 92 -20.84 -0.08 6.52
N THR A 93 -20.43 0.93 7.29
CA THR A 93 -19.24 0.87 8.15
C THR A 93 -19.31 -0.18 9.29
N GLY A 94 -20.50 -0.69 9.59
CA GLY A 94 -20.71 -1.81 10.52
C GLY A 94 -20.24 -3.16 9.98
N ASN A 95 -19.94 -3.24 8.68
CA ASN A 95 -19.48 -4.46 8.04
C ASN A 95 -17.96 -4.68 8.08
N ILE A 96 -17.20 -3.70 8.56
CA ILE A 96 -15.74 -3.80 8.69
C ILE A 96 -15.39 -4.90 9.70
N VAL A 97 -14.50 -5.79 9.32
CA VAL A 97 -14.00 -6.89 10.16
C VAL A 97 -12.58 -6.58 10.61
N ALA A 98 -12.37 -6.40 11.90
CA ALA A 98 -11.06 -6.17 12.50
C ALA A 98 -11.01 -6.83 13.88
N LYS A 99 -10.68 -8.11 13.91
CA LYS A 99 -10.64 -8.94 15.12
C LYS A 99 -9.26 -9.03 15.73
N VAL A 100 -8.23 -8.96 14.89
CA VAL A 100 -6.86 -9.09 15.33
C VAL A 100 -6.34 -7.73 15.80
N SER A 101 -5.79 -7.70 17.03
CA SER A 101 -5.21 -6.51 17.66
C SER A 101 -3.75 -6.69 18.11
N ARG A 102 -3.22 -7.91 18.05
CA ARG A 102 -1.82 -8.20 18.40
C ARG A 102 -0.91 -7.91 17.23
N GLN A 103 0.10 -7.07 17.43
CA GLN A 103 1.11 -6.78 16.40
C GLN A 103 1.84 -8.04 15.93
N GLY A 104 2.12 -8.11 14.63
CA GLY A 104 2.76 -9.25 13.97
C GLY A 104 1.88 -10.49 13.81
N ALA A 105 0.61 -10.44 14.26
CA ALA A 105 -0.31 -11.56 14.06
C ALA A 105 -0.86 -11.59 12.62
N ASN A 106 -1.26 -12.78 12.19
CA ASN A 106 -1.89 -12.95 10.88
C ASN A 106 -3.26 -12.26 10.83
N VAL A 107 -3.44 -11.35 9.91
CA VAL A 107 -4.66 -10.56 9.70
C VAL A 107 -5.45 -11.00 8.44
N SER A 108 -5.18 -12.18 7.90
CA SER A 108 -5.76 -12.65 6.63
C SER A 108 -7.29 -12.83 6.67
N ASN A 109 -7.89 -12.90 7.85
CA ASN A 109 -9.35 -12.99 8.03
C ASN A 109 -10.00 -11.66 8.40
N ASP A 110 -9.21 -10.61 8.56
CA ASP A 110 -9.69 -9.24 8.78
C ASP A 110 -9.75 -8.47 7.47
N ASP A 111 -10.42 -7.33 7.50
CA ASP A 111 -10.27 -6.35 6.43
C ASP A 111 -8.87 -5.75 6.50
N PHE A 112 -8.17 -5.74 5.40
CA PHE A 112 -6.82 -5.19 5.33
C PHE A 112 -6.56 -4.46 4.02
N VAL A 113 -5.55 -3.61 4.04
CA VAL A 113 -4.86 -3.12 2.86
C VAL A 113 -3.44 -3.67 2.84
N ARG A 114 -3.00 -4.11 1.67
CA ARG A 114 -1.68 -4.69 1.44
C ARG A 114 -1.00 -3.97 0.29
N ILE A 115 0.27 -3.65 0.51
CA ILE A 115 1.16 -3.11 -0.50
C ILE A 115 2.22 -4.15 -0.82
N GLN A 116 2.49 -4.33 -2.10
CA GLN A 116 3.62 -5.12 -2.58
C GLN A 116 4.57 -4.22 -3.37
N LEU A 117 5.86 -4.32 -3.06
CA LEU A 117 6.93 -3.56 -3.70
C LEU A 117 7.93 -4.54 -4.31
N ASP A 118 8.28 -4.33 -5.56
CA ASP A 118 9.37 -5.04 -6.24
C ASP A 118 10.44 -4.03 -6.69
N PRO A 119 11.40 -3.70 -5.81
CA PRO A 119 12.43 -2.70 -6.11
C PRO A 119 13.42 -3.11 -7.19
N PHE A 120 13.42 -4.39 -7.56
CA PHE A 120 14.28 -4.92 -8.61
C PHE A 120 13.54 -5.07 -9.95
N ASN A 121 12.24 -4.73 -9.98
CA ASN A 121 11.36 -4.93 -11.15
C ASN A 121 11.47 -6.35 -11.74
N SER A 122 11.71 -7.32 -10.88
CA SER A 122 11.93 -8.72 -11.23
C SER A 122 10.66 -9.44 -11.65
N LYS A 123 9.50 -8.93 -11.20
CA LYS A 123 8.15 -9.53 -11.33
C LYS A 123 8.04 -10.92 -10.68
N LYS A 124 8.98 -11.27 -9.79
CA LYS A 124 9.06 -12.59 -9.15
C LYS A 124 9.13 -12.52 -7.64
N ALA A 125 9.76 -11.49 -7.11
CA ALA A 125 9.99 -11.35 -5.67
C ALA A 125 9.91 -9.88 -5.25
N GLY A 126 9.63 -9.65 -3.98
CA GLY A 126 9.58 -8.30 -3.44
C GLY A 126 9.10 -8.30 -2.00
N TYR A 127 8.77 -7.12 -1.51
CA TYR A 127 8.35 -6.89 -0.14
C TYR A 127 6.84 -6.74 -0.06
N ARG A 128 6.26 -7.27 1.00
CA ARG A 128 4.85 -7.16 1.34
C ARG A 128 4.71 -6.42 2.65
N PHE A 129 3.83 -5.41 2.69
CA PHE A 129 3.42 -4.67 3.87
C PHE A 129 1.91 -4.68 3.96
N GLN A 130 1.37 -5.03 5.12
CA GLN A 130 -0.06 -5.20 5.31
C GLN A 130 -0.49 -4.59 6.64
N VAL A 131 -1.65 -3.94 6.66
CA VAL A 131 -2.25 -3.38 7.85
C VAL A 131 -3.76 -3.61 7.86
N ASN A 132 -4.33 -3.96 9.04
CA ASN A 132 -5.77 -4.00 9.27
C ASN A 132 -6.28 -2.70 9.91
N MET A 133 -7.59 -2.58 10.09
CA MET A 133 -8.20 -1.38 10.69
C MET A 133 -7.74 -1.12 12.15
N ASN A 134 -7.27 -2.13 12.87
CA ASN A 134 -6.73 -1.95 14.23
C ASN A 134 -5.26 -1.49 14.23
N GLY A 135 -4.65 -1.20 13.08
CA GLY A 135 -3.25 -0.82 12.95
C GLY A 135 -2.27 -1.98 13.16
N VAL A 136 -2.74 -3.22 13.09
CA VAL A 136 -1.87 -4.39 13.17
C VAL A 136 -1.10 -4.54 11.87
N ARG A 137 0.22 -4.49 11.99
CA ARG A 137 1.17 -4.61 10.88
C ARG A 137 1.60 -6.06 10.70
N ASN A 138 1.72 -6.45 9.45
CA ASN A 138 2.34 -7.71 9.05
C ASN A 138 3.16 -7.45 7.79
N GLU A 139 4.38 -7.93 7.75
CA GLU A 139 5.30 -7.79 6.62
C GLU A 139 5.91 -9.12 6.23
N GLY A 140 6.56 -9.15 5.07
CA GLY A 140 7.26 -10.33 4.59
C GLY A 140 7.88 -10.11 3.22
N ILE A 141 8.65 -11.09 2.77
CA ILE A 141 9.15 -11.17 1.40
C ILE A 141 8.27 -12.17 0.65
N PHE A 142 7.70 -11.76 -0.49
CA PHE A 142 7.06 -12.70 -1.39
C PHE A 142 8.09 -13.25 -2.40
N LEU A 143 8.03 -14.56 -2.59
CA LEU A 143 8.81 -15.30 -3.58
C LEU A 143 7.82 -15.97 -4.51
N ASN A 144 7.80 -15.53 -5.77
CA ASN A 144 6.73 -15.88 -6.71
C ASN A 144 5.34 -15.42 -6.18
N ILE A 145 4.28 -15.75 -6.87
CA ILE A 145 2.92 -15.28 -6.53
C ILE A 145 2.36 -15.97 -5.27
N THR A 146 2.89 -17.13 -4.89
CA THR A 146 2.22 -18.06 -3.96
C THR A 146 2.91 -18.23 -2.62
N SER A 147 4.17 -17.84 -2.46
CA SER A 147 4.89 -18.05 -1.21
C SER A 147 5.34 -16.73 -0.59
N VAL A 148 5.12 -16.60 0.71
CA VAL A 148 5.56 -15.46 1.51
C VAL A 148 6.40 -15.96 2.67
N ASN A 149 7.60 -15.41 2.83
CA ASN A 149 8.40 -15.58 4.02
C ASN A 149 8.05 -14.45 5.01
N GLU A 150 7.36 -14.81 6.08
CA GLU A 150 6.95 -13.88 7.15
C GLU A 150 8.00 -13.78 8.28
N ASP A 151 9.10 -14.53 8.22
CA ASP A 151 10.21 -14.41 9.17
C ASP A 151 11.05 -13.15 8.92
N TRP A 152 10.92 -12.56 7.72
CA TRP A 152 11.56 -11.29 7.42
C TRP A 152 10.80 -10.13 8.05
N THR A 153 11.53 -9.24 8.68
CA THR A 153 10.99 -8.02 9.32
C THR A 153 11.70 -6.77 8.82
N ALA A 154 10.98 -5.66 8.83
CA ALA A 154 11.47 -4.33 8.47
C ALA A 154 11.19 -3.32 9.58
N ILE A 155 11.95 -2.23 9.62
CA ILE A 155 11.61 -1.06 10.41
C ILE A 155 10.70 -0.19 9.55
N TRP A 156 9.42 -0.15 9.89
CA TRP A 156 8.40 0.66 9.24
C TRP A 156 7.28 0.97 10.23
N GLU A 157 6.47 1.96 9.91
CA GLU A 157 5.38 2.38 10.76
C GLU A 157 4.06 2.38 9.98
N ALA A 158 2.96 2.14 10.69
CA ALA A 158 1.62 2.32 10.17
C ALA A 158 0.67 2.69 11.28
N GLN A 159 -0.33 3.49 10.90
CA GLN A 159 -1.48 3.83 11.73
C GLN A 159 -2.75 3.59 10.92
N ALA A 160 -3.82 3.23 11.61
CA ALA A 160 -5.13 3.07 10.99
C ALA A 160 -6.21 3.61 11.91
N LYS A 161 -7.29 4.11 11.32
CA LYS A 161 -8.38 4.75 12.06
C LYS A 161 -9.72 4.47 11.39
N LYS A 162 -10.72 4.18 12.21
CA LYS A 162 -12.11 4.15 11.76
C LYS A 162 -12.59 5.56 11.47
N THR A 163 -13.27 5.73 10.35
CA THR A 163 -13.82 7.01 9.88
C THR A 163 -15.33 6.91 9.66
N SER A 164 -15.97 8.04 9.38
CA SER A 164 -17.40 8.06 9.03
C SER A 164 -17.72 7.38 7.70
N TYR A 165 -16.73 7.29 6.80
CA TYR A 165 -16.87 6.67 5.48
C TYR A 165 -16.37 5.22 5.41
N GLY A 166 -15.77 4.71 6.46
CA GLY A 166 -15.14 3.38 6.48
C GLY A 166 -13.94 3.38 7.42
N TRP A 167 -12.74 3.28 6.86
CA TRP A 167 -11.49 3.41 7.61
C TRP A 167 -10.37 3.93 6.71
N SER A 168 -9.34 4.41 7.35
CA SER A 168 -8.13 4.86 6.68
C SER A 168 -6.89 4.21 7.30
N ALA A 169 -5.83 4.13 6.52
CA ALA A 169 -4.53 3.67 6.98
C ALA A 169 -3.44 4.52 6.35
N GLU A 170 -2.36 4.70 7.10
CA GLU A 170 -1.15 5.37 6.67
C GLU A 170 0.04 4.48 6.98
N MET A 171 1.00 4.44 6.07
CA MET A 171 2.23 3.64 6.17
C MET A 171 3.42 4.53 5.85
N ALA A 172 4.50 4.39 6.63
CA ALA A 172 5.80 4.98 6.34
C ALA A 172 6.85 3.88 6.27
N ILE A 173 7.43 3.71 5.10
CA ILE A 173 8.42 2.68 4.81
C ILE A 173 9.74 3.37 4.47
N PRO A 174 10.70 3.46 5.42
CA PRO A 174 12.00 4.02 5.13
C PRO A 174 12.72 3.21 4.05
N LEU A 175 13.20 3.85 3.00
CA LEU A 175 13.87 3.16 1.89
C LEU A 175 15.10 2.38 2.34
N LYS A 176 15.77 2.83 3.42
CA LYS A 176 16.88 2.09 4.04
C LYS A 176 16.50 0.72 4.63
N SER A 177 15.20 0.47 4.83
CA SER A 177 14.69 -0.83 5.30
C SER A 177 14.55 -1.85 4.18
N LEU A 178 14.76 -1.43 2.93
CA LEU A 178 14.62 -2.24 1.74
C LEU A 178 15.97 -2.39 1.03
N ASN A 179 16.22 -3.56 0.48
CA ASN A 179 17.29 -3.71 -0.50
C ASN A 179 16.71 -3.36 -1.87
N PHE A 180 17.40 -2.50 -2.60
CA PHE A 180 17.04 -2.11 -3.95
C PHE A 180 18.30 -1.81 -4.77
N ASP A 181 18.17 -1.87 -6.08
CA ASP A 181 19.23 -1.48 -7.00
C ASP A 181 19.05 0.02 -7.33
N SER A 182 20.08 0.82 -7.03
CA SER A 182 20.07 2.26 -7.29
C SER A 182 20.05 2.62 -8.79
N ASP A 183 20.44 1.68 -9.65
CA ASP A 183 20.43 1.86 -11.09
C ASP A 183 19.05 1.58 -11.72
N ILE A 184 18.14 0.97 -10.93
CA ILE A 184 16.76 0.70 -11.34
C ILE A 184 15.87 1.85 -10.89
N ASN A 185 15.40 2.63 -11.85
CA ASN A 185 14.51 3.77 -11.62
C ASN A 185 13.02 3.41 -11.60
N THR A 186 12.67 2.15 -11.82
CA THR A 186 11.29 1.67 -11.95
C THR A 186 11.06 0.50 -11.03
N TRP A 187 10.15 0.65 -10.07
CA TRP A 187 9.77 -0.40 -9.14
C TRP A 187 8.41 -1.00 -9.52
N GLY A 188 8.26 -2.29 -9.29
CA GLY A 188 6.94 -2.91 -9.27
C GLY A 188 6.18 -2.47 -8.04
N PHE A 189 4.90 -2.09 -8.21
CA PHE A 189 4.00 -1.70 -7.13
C PHE A 189 2.63 -2.35 -7.34
N ASN A 190 2.09 -2.93 -6.28
CA ASN A 190 0.75 -3.47 -6.31
C ASN A 190 0.02 -3.19 -4.99
N VAL A 191 -1.30 -3.03 -5.08
CA VAL A 191 -2.19 -2.77 -3.93
C VAL A 191 -3.28 -3.82 -3.93
N PHE A 192 -3.53 -4.39 -2.75
CA PHE A 192 -4.67 -5.26 -2.49
C PHE A 192 -5.47 -4.69 -1.34
N ARG A 193 -6.77 -4.65 -1.51
CA ARG A 193 -7.73 -4.50 -0.42
C ARG A 193 -8.46 -5.82 -0.26
N TYR A 194 -8.61 -6.27 0.97
CA TYR A 194 -9.46 -7.41 1.27
C TYR A 194 -10.65 -6.98 2.12
N ILE A 195 -11.83 -7.36 1.67
CA ILE A 195 -13.11 -7.12 2.34
C ILE A 195 -13.64 -8.48 2.82
N SER A 196 -13.36 -8.79 4.08
CA SER A 196 -13.57 -10.12 4.64
C SER A 196 -15.01 -10.64 4.49
N LYS A 197 -16.02 -9.81 4.78
CA LYS A 197 -17.42 -10.21 4.64
C LYS A 197 -17.87 -10.49 3.21
N LYS A 198 -17.22 -9.88 2.23
CA LYS A 198 -17.55 -10.04 0.80
C LYS A 198 -16.65 -11.06 0.12
N ASN A 199 -15.59 -11.51 0.78
CA ASN A 199 -14.52 -12.33 0.18
C ASN A 199 -13.96 -11.69 -1.11
N GLU A 200 -13.84 -10.37 -1.09
CA GLU A 200 -13.36 -9.53 -2.19
C GLU A 200 -11.97 -9.02 -1.91
#